data_532d19354defe3c20f72d7551b9c8a3c
#
_entry.id   532d19354defe3c20f72d7551b9c8a3c
#
_cell.length_a   1.000
_cell.length_b   1.000
_cell.length_c   1.000
_cell.angle_alpha   90.00
_cell.angle_beta   90.00
_cell.angle_gamma   90.00
#
_symmetry.space_group_name_H-M   'P 1'
#
loop_
_entity.id
_entity.type
_entity.pdbx_description
1 polymer ?
#
loop_
_entity_poly.entity_id
_entity_poly.type
_entity_poly.pdbx_seq_one_letter_code
_entity_poly.pdbx_strand_id
1 'polypeptide(L)'
;MKLAIEGTIVMSDTLRGLLDSMYDAKVPPVWEKVSWQSTTLGFWYTELLERDGQFRRWCFHGRPKVFWVTGFFNPQGFLTAMRQEVTRSHKGWALDSVICQNLVTRFAKEDIHDSPPEGVYIHGEFTLTFIINCFL
;
A
#
# COMPACT_ATOMS: atom_id res chain seq x y z
N MET A 1 -5.19 -24.79 -8.97
CA MET A 1 -4.99 -24.73 -10.43
C MET A 1 -3.96 -25.75 -10.92
N LYS A 2 -2.75 -25.81 -10.37
CA LYS A 2 -1.71 -26.79 -10.76
C LYS A 2 -2.25 -28.23 -10.84
N LEU A 3 -2.89 -28.73 -9.77
CA LEU A 3 -3.47 -30.07 -9.71
C LEU A 3 -4.58 -30.32 -10.76
N ALA A 4 -5.32 -29.27 -11.16
CA ALA A 4 -6.34 -29.39 -12.21
C ALA A 4 -5.70 -29.45 -13.60
N ILE A 5 -4.62 -28.72 -13.85
CA ILE A 5 -3.85 -28.79 -15.10
C ILE A 5 -3.17 -30.17 -15.25
N GLU A 6 -2.65 -30.71 -14.16
CA GLU A 6 -2.02 -32.03 -14.09
C GLU A 6 -3.05 -33.20 -14.12
N GLY A 7 -4.36 -32.89 -14.16
CA GLY A 7 -5.41 -33.91 -14.20
C GLY A 7 -5.69 -34.61 -12.87
N THR A 8 -5.07 -34.15 -11.77
CA THR A 8 -5.25 -34.74 -10.44
C THR A 8 -6.62 -34.43 -9.85
N ILE A 9 -7.20 -33.28 -10.20
CA ILE A 9 -8.56 -32.86 -9.84
C ILE A 9 -9.32 -32.39 -11.08
N VAL A 10 -10.65 -32.45 -11.01
CA VAL A 10 -11.50 -32.01 -12.13
C VAL A 10 -11.36 -30.51 -12.34
N MET A 11 -11.16 -30.09 -13.59
CA MET A 11 -11.16 -28.69 -14.01
C MET A 11 -12.59 -28.15 -13.97
N SER A 12 -12.90 -27.36 -12.94
CA SER A 12 -14.18 -26.64 -12.88
C SER A 12 -14.20 -25.43 -13.82
N ASP A 13 -15.40 -24.92 -14.14
CA ASP A 13 -15.56 -23.73 -14.99
C ASP A 13 -14.89 -22.51 -14.36
N THR A 14 -14.94 -22.39 -13.03
CA THR A 14 -14.23 -21.34 -12.30
C THR A 14 -12.71 -21.42 -12.49
N LEU A 15 -12.12 -22.62 -12.35
CA LEU A 15 -10.69 -22.82 -12.56
C LEU A 15 -10.30 -22.60 -14.02
N ARG A 16 -11.16 -22.97 -14.95
CA ARG A 16 -10.95 -22.69 -16.38
C ARG A 16 -10.94 -21.20 -16.66
N GLY A 17 -11.92 -20.44 -16.17
CA GLY A 17 -11.97 -18.98 -16.33
C GLY A 17 -10.78 -18.25 -15.68
N LEU A 18 -10.28 -18.77 -14.54
CA LEU A 18 -9.03 -18.27 -13.95
C LEU A 18 -7.83 -18.51 -14.86
N LEU A 19 -7.71 -19.74 -15.41
CA LEU A 19 -6.62 -20.11 -16.30
C LEU A 19 -6.62 -19.25 -17.57
N ASP A 20 -7.80 -19.07 -18.20
CA ASP A 20 -7.96 -18.26 -19.40
C ASP A 20 -7.56 -16.78 -19.14
N SER A 21 -8.00 -16.21 -18.01
CA SER A 21 -7.61 -14.87 -17.62
C SER A 21 -6.10 -14.73 -17.45
N MET A 22 -5.46 -15.70 -16.81
CA MET A 22 -4.01 -15.72 -16.60
C MET A 22 -3.24 -15.89 -17.92
N TYR A 23 -3.78 -16.71 -18.84
CA TYR A 23 -3.20 -16.90 -20.16
C TYR A 23 -3.24 -15.58 -20.97
N ASP A 24 -4.34 -14.84 -20.85
CA ASP A 24 -4.52 -13.52 -21.46
C ASP A 24 -3.75 -12.38 -20.74
N ALA A 25 -2.98 -12.70 -19.70
CA ALA A 25 -2.28 -11.73 -18.84
C ALA A 25 -3.24 -10.70 -18.18
N LYS A 26 -4.49 -11.07 -17.96
CA LYS A 26 -5.52 -10.24 -17.29
C LYS A 26 -5.69 -10.68 -15.84
N VAL A 27 -6.04 -9.74 -14.98
CA VAL A 27 -6.43 -10.05 -13.60
C VAL A 27 -7.75 -10.83 -13.63
N PRO A 28 -7.82 -12.01 -13.00
CA PRO A 28 -9.09 -12.75 -12.93
C PRO A 28 -10.17 -11.92 -12.22
N PRO A 29 -11.42 -11.89 -12.72
CA PRO A 29 -12.50 -11.09 -12.15
C PRO A 29 -12.79 -11.39 -10.66
N VAL A 30 -12.52 -12.63 -10.23
CA VAL A 30 -12.71 -13.06 -8.83
C VAL A 30 -11.69 -12.39 -7.92
N TRP A 31 -10.46 -12.15 -8.40
CA TRP A 31 -9.41 -11.45 -7.65
C TRP A 31 -9.61 -9.94 -7.67
N GLU A 32 -10.01 -9.39 -8.83
CA GLU A 32 -10.30 -7.97 -8.97
C GLU A 32 -11.38 -7.47 -8.00
N LYS A 33 -12.39 -8.29 -7.73
CA LYS A 33 -13.48 -7.97 -6.79
C LYS A 33 -13.01 -7.75 -5.35
N VAL A 34 -11.91 -8.36 -4.94
CA VAL A 34 -11.37 -8.34 -3.57
C VAL A 34 -10.03 -7.64 -3.47
N SER A 35 -9.59 -7.00 -4.54
CA SER A 35 -8.32 -6.28 -4.61
C SER A 35 -8.50 -4.89 -5.26
N TRP A 36 -7.49 -4.39 -5.89
CA TRP A 36 -7.47 -3.12 -6.63
C TRP A 36 -7.52 -3.38 -8.14
N GLN A 37 -7.90 -2.37 -8.89
CA GLN A 37 -7.84 -2.41 -10.35
C GLN A 37 -6.39 -2.32 -10.83
N SER A 38 -6.04 -3.11 -11.82
CA SER A 38 -4.72 -3.10 -12.45
C SER A 38 -4.84 -3.40 -13.94
N THR A 39 -3.95 -2.81 -14.72
CA THR A 39 -3.98 -2.93 -16.18
C THR A 39 -3.60 -4.32 -16.68
N THR A 40 -2.69 -5.00 -15.98
CA THR A 40 -2.21 -6.34 -16.35
C THR A 40 -2.02 -7.22 -15.11
N LEU A 41 -2.06 -8.53 -15.30
CA LEU A 41 -1.78 -9.50 -14.25
C LEU A 41 -0.36 -9.35 -13.68
N GLY A 42 0.63 -9.06 -14.54
CA GLY A 42 2.02 -8.88 -14.11
C GLY A 42 2.17 -7.68 -13.18
N PHE A 43 1.60 -6.54 -13.55
CA PHE A 43 1.60 -5.33 -12.73
C PHE A 43 0.85 -5.56 -11.41
N TRP A 44 -0.34 -6.17 -11.45
CA TRP A 44 -1.10 -6.54 -10.27
C TRP A 44 -0.31 -7.42 -9.30
N TYR A 45 0.44 -8.39 -9.83
CA TYR A 45 1.25 -9.29 -9.02
C TYR A 45 2.44 -8.56 -8.36
N THR A 46 3.08 -7.66 -9.08
CA THR A 46 4.17 -6.82 -8.54
C THR A 46 3.65 -5.96 -7.38
N GLU A 47 2.53 -5.28 -7.58
CA GLU A 47 1.90 -4.50 -6.51
C GLU A 47 1.50 -5.36 -5.31
N LEU A 48 1.01 -6.58 -5.54
CA LEU A 48 0.68 -7.52 -4.47
C LEU A 48 1.91 -7.84 -3.61
N LEU A 49 3.04 -8.13 -4.24
CA LEU A 49 4.30 -8.42 -3.53
C LEU A 49 4.80 -7.20 -2.74
N GLU A 50 4.71 -6.01 -3.30
CA GLU A 50 5.10 -4.77 -2.62
C GLU A 50 4.21 -4.48 -1.41
N ARG A 51 2.89 -4.67 -1.54
CA ARG A 51 1.92 -4.53 -0.43
C ARG A 51 2.23 -5.53 0.68
N ASP A 52 2.36 -6.81 0.33
CA ASP A 52 2.70 -7.87 1.30
C ASP A 52 4.03 -7.54 2.00
N GLY A 53 5.05 -7.13 1.26
CA GLY A 53 6.34 -6.73 1.79
C GLY A 53 6.25 -5.54 2.75
N GLN A 54 5.47 -4.50 2.42
CA GLN A 54 5.27 -3.35 3.32
C GLN A 54 4.60 -3.77 4.63
N PHE A 55 3.48 -4.51 4.54
CA PHE A 55 2.71 -4.89 5.71
C PHE A 55 3.45 -5.91 6.59
N ARG A 56 4.16 -6.89 6.00
CA ARG A 56 5.00 -7.82 6.76
C ARG A 56 6.11 -7.10 7.50
N ARG A 57 6.84 -6.20 6.84
CA ARG A 57 7.88 -5.40 7.52
C ARG A 57 7.29 -4.61 8.69
N TRP A 58 6.13 -3.99 8.49
CA TRP A 58 5.47 -3.22 9.54
C TRP A 58 5.08 -4.10 10.73
N CYS A 59 4.47 -5.25 10.47
CA CYS A 59 4.02 -6.16 11.53
C CYS A 59 5.18 -6.81 12.32
N PHE A 60 6.27 -7.16 11.64
CA PHE A 60 7.34 -7.95 12.28
C PHE A 60 8.59 -7.15 12.64
N HIS A 61 8.81 -5.99 12.01
CA HIS A 61 10.02 -5.18 12.23
C HIS A 61 9.71 -3.75 12.70
N GLY A 62 8.43 -3.44 12.92
CA GLY A 62 8.00 -2.13 13.39
C GLY A 62 7.71 -1.15 12.28
N ARG A 63 7.36 0.08 12.68
CA ARG A 63 6.89 1.15 11.77
C ARG A 63 7.92 1.47 10.68
N PRO A 64 7.54 1.46 9.39
CA PRO A 64 8.41 1.89 8.31
C PRO A 64 8.81 3.36 8.44
N LYS A 65 10.00 3.71 7.96
CA LYS A 65 10.45 5.12 7.89
C LYS A 65 9.71 5.88 6.79
N VAL A 66 9.45 5.20 5.68
CA VAL A 66 8.74 5.73 4.52
C VAL A 66 7.62 4.77 4.16
N PHE A 67 6.42 5.31 3.95
CA PHE A 67 5.25 4.52 3.57
C PHE A 67 4.97 4.64 2.08
N TRP A 68 4.70 3.53 1.44
CA TRP A 68 4.13 3.50 0.11
C TRP A 68 2.61 3.71 0.21
N VAL A 69 2.17 4.95 -0.03
CA VAL A 69 0.79 5.36 0.28
C VAL A 69 -0.24 4.73 -0.64
N THR A 70 0.10 4.53 -1.92
CA THR A 70 -0.79 3.86 -2.88
C THR A 70 -0.93 2.36 -2.61
N GLY A 71 -0.05 1.80 -1.79
CA GLY A 71 -0.13 0.44 -1.28
C GLY A 71 -1.27 0.20 -0.28
N PHE A 72 -1.85 1.23 0.31
CA PHE A 72 -2.99 1.09 1.21
C PHE A 72 -4.30 0.94 0.45
N PHE A 73 -5.23 0.13 0.96
CA PHE A 73 -6.60 0.05 0.43
C PHE A 73 -7.41 1.32 0.72
N ASN A 74 -7.07 2.03 1.79
CA ASN A 74 -7.65 3.32 2.15
C ASN A 74 -6.55 4.31 2.53
N PRO A 75 -5.89 4.95 1.55
CA PRO A 75 -4.85 5.95 1.80
C PRO A 75 -5.33 7.11 2.65
N GLN A 76 -6.56 7.58 2.43
CA GLN A 76 -7.15 8.67 3.21
C GLN A 76 -7.34 8.29 4.67
N GLY A 77 -7.76 7.05 4.94
CA GLY A 77 -7.87 6.51 6.30
C GLY A 77 -6.51 6.48 7.02
N PHE A 78 -5.45 6.10 6.30
CA PHE A 78 -4.08 6.14 6.82
C PHE A 78 -3.66 7.56 7.20
N LEU A 79 -3.88 8.55 6.33
CA LEU A 79 -3.54 9.95 6.60
C LEU A 79 -4.33 10.51 7.79
N THR A 80 -5.61 10.14 7.90
CA THR A 80 -6.45 10.52 9.05
C THR A 80 -5.93 9.92 10.35
N ALA A 81 -5.54 8.65 10.33
CA ALA A 81 -4.98 7.97 11.51
C ALA A 81 -3.64 8.60 11.93
N MET A 82 -2.79 8.95 10.95
CA MET A 82 -1.54 9.65 11.20
C MET A 82 -1.79 11.01 11.89
N ARG A 83 -2.72 11.82 11.38
CA ARG A 83 -3.09 13.10 12.01
C ARG A 83 -3.60 12.91 13.44
N GLN A 84 -4.38 11.86 13.69
CA GLN A 84 -4.84 11.51 15.03
C GLN A 84 -3.70 11.10 15.96
N GLU A 85 -2.73 10.35 15.45
CA GLU A 85 -1.55 9.94 16.23
C GLU A 85 -0.72 11.17 16.65
N VAL A 86 -0.44 12.09 15.73
CA VAL A 86 0.26 13.34 16.05
C VAL A 86 -0.52 14.16 17.07
N THR A 87 -1.82 14.32 16.90
CA THR A 87 -2.68 15.04 17.85
C THR A 87 -2.60 14.44 19.26
N ARG A 88 -2.65 13.10 19.37
CA ARG A 88 -2.59 12.40 20.67
C ARG A 88 -1.23 12.52 21.36
N SER A 89 -0.16 12.67 20.62
CA SER A 89 1.19 12.84 21.16
C SER A 89 1.39 14.22 21.81
N HIS A 90 0.53 15.19 21.53
CA HIS A 90 0.61 16.56 22.03
C HIS A 90 -0.56 16.89 22.95
N LYS A 91 -0.27 17.14 24.24
CA LYS A 91 -1.30 17.58 25.18
C LYS A 91 -1.89 18.94 24.77
N GLY A 92 -3.23 19.00 24.67
CA GLY A 92 -3.94 20.24 24.38
C GLY A 92 -4.16 20.53 22.91
N TRP A 93 -3.66 19.69 22.01
CA TRP A 93 -3.99 19.82 20.58
C TRP A 93 -5.38 19.23 20.31
N ALA A 94 -6.21 19.99 19.58
CA ALA A 94 -7.48 19.48 19.10
C ALA A 94 -7.33 18.99 17.65
N LEU A 95 -7.99 17.89 17.32
CA LEU A 95 -7.86 17.25 16.00
C LEU A 95 -8.25 18.16 14.84
N ASP A 96 -9.22 19.04 15.04
CA ASP A 96 -9.72 20.01 14.09
C ASP A 96 -8.77 21.20 13.87
N SER A 97 -7.91 21.51 14.84
CA SER A 97 -6.90 22.56 14.74
C SER A 97 -5.57 22.09 14.11
N VAL A 98 -5.36 20.78 14.01
CA VAL A 98 -4.14 20.24 13.38
C VAL A 98 -4.23 20.30 11.87
N ILE A 99 -3.31 21.02 11.26
CA ILE A 99 -3.15 21.15 9.81
C ILE A 99 -2.03 20.23 9.35
N CYS A 100 -2.25 19.48 8.28
CA CYS A 100 -1.22 18.66 7.65
C CYS A 100 -0.82 19.27 6.31
N GLN A 101 0.47 19.49 6.12
CA GLN A 101 1.05 20.06 4.91
C GLN A 101 1.91 19.03 4.19
N ASN A 102 1.77 18.94 2.88
CA ASN A 102 2.58 18.08 2.04
C ASN A 102 3.78 18.85 1.49
N LEU A 103 4.97 18.34 1.76
CA LEU A 103 6.22 18.93 1.26
C LEU A 103 7.00 17.88 0.45
N VAL A 104 7.44 18.26 -0.74
CA VAL A 104 8.32 17.41 -1.55
C VAL A 104 9.72 17.43 -0.95
N THR A 105 10.30 16.25 -0.70
CA THR A 105 11.69 16.14 -0.24
C THR A 105 12.63 15.96 -1.42
N ARG A 106 13.91 16.27 -1.19
CA ARG A 106 14.99 15.97 -2.15
C ARG A 106 15.67 14.63 -1.86
N PHE A 107 15.24 13.95 -0.80
CA PHE A 107 15.83 12.67 -0.39
C PHE A 107 15.18 11.54 -1.16
N ALA A 108 15.99 10.59 -1.63
CA ALA A 108 15.49 9.30 -2.09
C ALA A 108 14.98 8.50 -0.88
N LYS A 109 14.08 7.54 -1.13
CA LYS A 109 13.51 6.68 -0.07
C LYS A 109 14.59 5.97 0.74
N GLU A 110 15.66 5.57 0.09
CA GLU A 110 16.79 4.83 0.66
C GLU A 110 17.64 5.69 1.61
N ASP A 111 17.64 7.01 1.41
CA ASP A 111 18.43 7.96 2.20
C ASP A 111 17.71 8.41 3.49
N ILE A 112 16.46 7.98 3.69
CA ILE A 112 15.67 8.35 4.85
C ILE A 112 15.88 7.33 5.98
N HIS A 113 16.65 7.75 6.97
CA HIS A 113 17.01 6.89 8.12
C HIS A 113 16.15 7.13 9.35
N ASP A 114 15.55 8.31 9.48
CA ASP A 114 14.72 8.69 10.62
C ASP A 114 13.34 9.14 10.21
N SER A 115 12.36 8.91 11.09
CA SER A 115 11.00 9.44 10.88
C SER A 115 10.98 10.94 11.15
N PRO A 116 10.14 11.73 10.47
CA PRO A 116 9.99 13.15 10.79
C PRO A 116 9.45 13.31 12.21
N PRO A 117 9.75 14.43 12.89
CA PRO A 117 9.26 14.65 14.27
C PRO A 117 7.74 14.56 14.36
N GLU A 118 7.03 15.12 13.41
CA GLU A 118 5.57 15.21 13.39
C GLU A 118 5.02 14.93 12.02
N GLY A 119 4.71 13.65 11.77
CA GLY A 119 4.16 13.25 10.48
C GLY A 119 4.76 11.96 9.94
N VAL A 120 4.81 11.87 8.63
CA VAL A 120 5.31 10.67 7.93
C VAL A 120 5.98 11.04 6.62
N TYR A 121 6.97 10.24 6.24
CA TYR A 121 7.43 10.21 4.85
C TYR A 121 6.56 9.25 4.07
N ILE A 122 6.12 9.69 2.90
CA ILE A 122 5.36 8.87 1.95
C ILE A 122 6.03 8.90 0.58
N HIS A 123 5.88 7.83 -0.17
CA HIS A 123 6.17 7.81 -1.60
C HIS A 123 4.98 7.25 -2.37
N GLY A 124 4.82 7.68 -3.62
CA GLY A 124 3.86 7.15 -4.59
C GLY A 124 4.54 6.19 -5.57
N GLU A 125 3.95 6.02 -6.73
CA GLU A 125 4.52 5.22 -7.83
C GLU A 125 5.75 5.88 -8.48
N PHE A 126 5.89 7.20 -8.35
CA PHE A 126 7.04 7.96 -8.83
C PHE A 126 8.05 8.16 -7.70
N THR A 127 9.32 8.23 -8.05
CA THR A 127 10.49 8.27 -7.15
C THR A 127 10.54 9.42 -6.14
N LEU A 128 9.53 10.30 -6.13
CA LEU A 128 9.49 11.43 -5.22
C LEU A 128 8.97 11.01 -3.84
N THR A 129 9.74 11.36 -2.83
CA THR A 129 9.32 11.22 -1.43
C THR A 129 8.73 12.54 -0.94
N PHE A 130 7.64 12.44 -0.20
CA PHE A 130 6.95 13.58 0.40
C PHE A 130 7.01 13.46 1.92
N ILE A 131 7.12 14.60 2.59
CA ILE A 131 6.84 14.69 4.02
C ILE A 131 5.41 15.21 4.17
N ILE A 132 4.62 14.53 4.99
CA ILE A 132 3.39 15.09 5.51
C ILE A 132 3.68 15.50 6.95
N ASN A 133 3.85 16.80 7.16
CA ASN A 133 4.03 17.38 8.48
C ASN A 133 2.69 17.88 9.01
N CYS A 134 2.43 17.65 10.28
CA CYS A 134 1.26 18.17 10.98
C CYS A 134 1.70 19.17 12.05
N PHE A 135 1.02 20.29 12.13
CA PHE A 135 1.29 21.38 13.10
C PHE A 135 -0.02 22.05 13.52
N LEU A 136 0.04 22.85 14.56
CA LEU A 136 -1.07 23.65 15.08
C LEU A 136 -1.24 24.93 14.28
#